data_bdd86c9ddf11711f56a4fe0c7d7dfb20
#
_entry.id   bdd86c9ddf11711f56a4fe0c7d7dfb20
#
_cell.length_a   1.000
_cell.length_b   1.000
_cell.length_c   1.000
_cell.angle_alpha   90.00
_cell.angle_beta   90.00
_cell.angle_gamma   90.00
#
_symmetry.space_group_name_H-M   'P 1'
#
loop_
_entity.id
_entity.type
_entity.pdbx_description
1 polymer ?
#
loop_
_entity_poly.entity_id
_entity_poly.type
_entity_poly.pdbx_seq_one_letter_code
_entity_poly.pdbx_strand_id
1 'polypeptide(L)'
;MNEVKNGQSDAYNLILEAIDSGLYKPGDRLVESELADRFGVSRTPIREALQRLETQSLLVRDGRSLIVASLDHNQLAELYVVRAELEALAARLAAKHATAEEVRVLRAMIEADRALVHDPEAMSRTNRRFHKQLHLASHNRYLVQQLDLVHRSMALLAVTSLAAEGRGDVALAEHAAIVEAVARGDGEAASAALKEHISKAFETRLKIDAGTLRKV
;
A
#
# COMPACT_ATOMS: atom_id res chain seq x y z
N MET A 1 -10.41 20.96 -23.12
CA MET A 1 -10.59 19.50 -22.88
C MET A 1 -9.57 18.89 -21.90
N ASN A 2 -8.50 19.59 -21.51
CA ASN A 2 -7.49 19.08 -20.53
C ASN A 2 -7.85 19.29 -19.05
N GLU A 3 -8.63 20.32 -18.71
CA GLU A 3 -8.98 20.61 -17.31
C GLU A 3 -9.92 19.59 -16.68
N VAL A 4 -10.84 19.01 -17.46
CA VAL A 4 -11.79 18.01 -16.93
C VAL A 4 -11.09 16.70 -16.56
N LYS A 5 -10.06 16.27 -17.31
CA LYS A 5 -9.28 15.06 -16.97
C LYS A 5 -8.41 15.25 -15.73
N ASN A 6 -7.92 16.45 -15.47
CA ASN A 6 -7.14 16.76 -14.27
C ASN A 6 -8.01 16.69 -13.01
N GLY A 7 -9.21 17.31 -13.02
CA GLY A 7 -10.10 17.32 -11.87
C GLY A 7 -10.64 15.93 -11.46
N GLN A 8 -10.82 15.02 -12.43
CA GLN A 8 -11.27 13.63 -12.15
C GLN A 8 -10.15 12.79 -11.50
N SER A 9 -8.92 12.92 -12.01
CA SER A 9 -7.75 12.24 -11.44
C SER A 9 -7.46 12.75 -10.04
N ASP A 10 -7.67 14.05 -9.81
CA ASP A 10 -7.45 14.67 -8.50
C ASP A 10 -8.50 14.21 -7.48
N ALA A 11 -9.79 14.21 -7.80
CA ALA A 11 -10.85 13.77 -6.88
C ALA A 11 -10.68 12.30 -6.46
N TYR A 12 -10.35 11.42 -7.40
CA TYR A 12 -10.09 10.01 -7.11
C TYR A 12 -8.90 9.84 -6.15
N ASN A 13 -7.79 10.52 -6.44
CA ASN A 13 -6.59 10.43 -5.61
C ASN A 13 -6.80 11.04 -4.22
N LEU A 14 -7.52 12.16 -4.12
CA LEU A 14 -7.87 12.80 -2.85
C LEU A 14 -8.70 11.88 -1.94
N ILE A 15 -9.72 11.21 -2.50
CA ILE A 15 -10.53 10.25 -1.73
C ILE A 15 -9.70 9.03 -1.34
N LEU A 16 -8.91 8.48 -2.26
CA LEU A 16 -8.05 7.33 -1.98
C LEU A 16 -7.02 7.65 -0.89
N GLU A 17 -6.39 8.82 -0.95
CA GLU A 17 -5.43 9.28 0.07
C GLU A 17 -6.12 9.50 1.43
N ALA A 18 -7.35 9.99 1.43
CA ALA A 18 -8.13 10.16 2.66
C ALA A 18 -8.50 8.81 3.30
N ILE A 19 -8.78 7.76 2.51
CA ILE A 19 -8.95 6.40 3.03
C ILE A 19 -7.61 5.85 3.53
N ASP A 20 -6.55 5.99 2.75
CA ASP A 20 -5.23 5.45 3.05
C ASP A 20 -4.58 6.10 4.29
N SER A 21 -4.86 7.38 4.54
CA SER A 21 -4.44 8.09 5.76
C SER A 21 -5.30 7.80 6.99
N GLY A 22 -6.40 7.03 6.83
CA GLY A 22 -7.33 6.73 7.91
C GLY A 22 -8.28 7.88 8.27
N LEU A 23 -8.36 8.92 7.44
CA LEU A 23 -9.37 9.98 7.58
C LEU A 23 -10.78 9.42 7.38
N TYR A 24 -10.93 8.47 6.44
CA TYR A 24 -12.10 7.62 6.30
C TYR A 24 -11.71 6.17 6.57
N LYS A 25 -12.34 5.56 7.56
CA LYS A 25 -12.08 4.18 8.02
C LYS A 25 -13.08 3.21 7.40
N PRO A 26 -12.78 1.90 7.38
CA PRO A 26 -13.76 0.88 7.02
C PRO A 26 -15.09 1.08 7.75
N GLY A 27 -16.20 1.08 7.00
CA GLY A 27 -17.55 1.36 7.49
C GLY A 27 -17.97 2.83 7.45
N ASP A 28 -17.05 3.78 7.30
CA ASP A 28 -17.40 5.20 7.22
C ASP A 28 -18.17 5.50 5.93
N ARG A 29 -19.22 6.31 6.07
CA ARG A 29 -20.04 6.74 4.95
C ARG A 29 -19.40 7.89 4.19
N LEU A 30 -19.40 7.78 2.86
CA LEU A 30 -18.93 8.81 1.95
C LEU A 30 -20.12 9.53 1.28
N VAL A 31 -20.22 10.84 1.49
CA VAL A 31 -21.28 11.68 0.96
C VAL A 31 -20.73 12.66 -0.08
N GLU A 32 -21.29 12.65 -1.30
CA GLU A 32 -20.79 13.46 -2.43
C GLU A 32 -20.64 14.95 -2.08
N SER A 33 -21.63 15.54 -1.38
CA SER A 33 -21.59 16.95 -1.01
C SER A 33 -20.49 17.28 -0.01
N GLU A 34 -20.33 16.43 1.02
CA GLU A 34 -19.30 16.63 2.05
C GLU A 34 -17.89 16.50 1.48
N LEU A 35 -17.68 15.54 0.56
CA LEU A 35 -16.40 15.36 -0.13
C LEU A 35 -16.11 16.53 -1.08
N ALA A 36 -17.12 17.01 -1.83
CA ALA A 36 -16.98 18.15 -2.71
C ALA A 36 -16.56 19.41 -1.92
N ASP A 37 -17.24 19.67 -0.80
CA ASP A 37 -16.94 20.80 0.08
C ASP A 37 -15.56 20.65 0.74
N ARG A 38 -15.22 19.46 1.23
CA ARG A 38 -13.92 19.18 1.89
C ARG A 38 -12.74 19.36 0.97
N PHE A 39 -12.83 18.87 -0.28
CA PHE A 39 -11.71 18.90 -1.23
C PHE A 39 -11.71 20.10 -2.17
N GLY A 40 -12.73 20.96 -2.10
CA GLY A 40 -12.83 22.14 -2.94
C GLY A 40 -13.04 21.82 -4.43
N VAL A 41 -13.68 20.70 -4.74
CA VAL A 41 -13.98 20.25 -6.11
C VAL A 41 -15.47 20.14 -6.34
N SER A 42 -15.92 20.20 -7.60
CA SER A 42 -17.35 20.06 -7.92
C SER A 42 -17.84 18.61 -7.70
N ARG A 43 -19.17 18.44 -7.59
CA ARG A 43 -19.79 17.12 -7.31
C ARG A 43 -19.59 16.09 -8.43
N THR A 44 -19.46 16.53 -9.70
CA THR A 44 -19.32 15.61 -10.82
C THR A 44 -18.05 14.76 -10.73
N PRO A 45 -16.82 15.31 -10.61
CA PRO A 45 -15.62 14.50 -10.44
C PRO A 45 -15.63 13.65 -9.16
N ILE A 46 -16.26 14.13 -8.07
CA ILE A 46 -16.45 13.31 -6.85
C ILE A 46 -17.31 12.08 -7.15
N ARG A 47 -18.45 12.25 -7.83
CA ARG A 47 -19.33 11.12 -8.19
C ARG A 47 -18.63 10.08 -9.04
N GLU A 48 -17.88 10.52 -10.05
CA GLU A 48 -17.11 9.63 -10.93
C GLU A 48 -16.00 8.91 -10.17
N ALA A 49 -15.32 9.60 -9.26
CA ALA A 49 -14.33 9.01 -8.37
C ALA A 49 -14.93 7.94 -7.46
N LEU A 50 -16.08 8.21 -6.84
CA LEU A 50 -16.80 7.26 -6.00
C LEU A 50 -17.25 6.02 -6.79
N GLN A 51 -17.78 6.18 -8.00
CA GLN A 51 -18.14 5.06 -8.87
C GLN A 51 -16.92 4.20 -9.24
N ARG A 52 -15.78 4.83 -9.50
CA ARG A 52 -14.54 4.12 -9.79
C ARG A 52 -14.02 3.35 -8.58
N LEU A 53 -14.08 3.94 -7.38
CA LEU A 53 -13.70 3.27 -6.13
C LEU A 53 -14.65 2.11 -5.80
N GLU A 54 -15.96 2.25 -6.06
CA GLU A 54 -16.95 1.18 -5.95
C GLU A 54 -16.63 0.01 -6.91
N THR A 55 -16.33 0.30 -8.18
CA THR A 55 -15.92 -0.71 -9.17
C THR A 55 -14.64 -1.46 -8.76
N GLN A 56 -13.77 -0.81 -8.00
CA GLN A 56 -12.54 -1.41 -7.47
C GLN A 56 -12.72 -2.09 -6.11
N SER A 57 -13.96 -2.21 -5.62
CA SER A 57 -14.31 -2.81 -4.33
C SER A 57 -13.68 -2.11 -3.11
N LEU A 58 -13.25 -0.86 -3.26
CA LEU A 58 -12.79 -0.02 -2.16
C LEU A 58 -13.97 0.64 -1.42
N LEU A 59 -15.10 0.78 -2.11
CA LEU A 59 -16.37 1.19 -1.54
C LEU A 59 -17.42 0.12 -1.83
N VAL A 60 -18.36 -0.02 -0.91
CA VAL A 60 -19.50 -0.92 -1.05
C VAL A 60 -20.79 -0.17 -0.74
N ARG A 61 -21.93 -0.68 -1.26
CA ARG A 61 -23.25 -0.12 -0.95
C ARG A 61 -23.78 -0.70 0.34
N ASP A 62 -24.19 0.19 1.23
CA ASP A 62 -25.03 -0.12 2.37
C ASP A 62 -26.36 0.66 2.22
N GLY A 63 -27.39 -0.04 1.75
CA GLY A 63 -28.64 0.57 1.33
C GLY A 63 -28.45 1.60 0.21
N ARG A 64 -28.72 2.88 0.51
CA ARG A 64 -28.54 4.01 -0.43
C ARG A 64 -27.17 4.71 -0.29
N SER A 65 -26.34 4.28 0.63
CA SER A 65 -25.07 4.92 0.97
C SER A 65 -23.90 4.17 0.36
N LEU A 66 -22.83 4.88 0.06
CA LEU A 66 -21.51 4.30 -0.18
C LEU A 66 -20.73 4.37 1.13
N ILE A 67 -20.15 3.26 1.52
CA ILE A 67 -19.28 3.14 2.69
C ILE A 67 -17.91 2.61 2.28
N VAL A 68 -16.88 2.94 3.05
CA VAL A 68 -15.54 2.33 2.88
C VAL A 68 -15.66 0.83 3.17
N ALA A 69 -15.20 0.00 2.25
CA ALA A 69 -15.22 -1.45 2.41
C ALA A 69 -14.35 -1.88 3.60
N SER A 70 -14.65 -3.03 4.15
CA SER A 70 -13.81 -3.74 5.13
C SER A 70 -13.42 -5.09 4.55
N LEU A 71 -12.24 -5.57 4.90
CA LEU A 71 -11.83 -6.93 4.57
C LEU A 71 -12.09 -7.83 5.78
N ASP A 72 -12.80 -8.93 5.54
CA ASP A 72 -12.89 -9.99 6.52
C ASP A 72 -11.57 -10.79 6.59
N HIS A 73 -11.50 -11.71 7.55
CA HIS A 73 -10.27 -12.49 7.80
C HIS A 73 -9.86 -13.34 6.58
N ASN A 74 -10.82 -13.92 5.85
CA ASN A 74 -10.53 -14.74 4.69
C ASN A 74 -10.07 -13.88 3.51
N GLN A 75 -10.76 -12.77 3.25
CA GLN A 75 -10.39 -11.80 2.22
C GLN A 75 -8.99 -11.22 2.47
N LEU A 76 -8.65 -10.95 3.74
CA LEU A 76 -7.31 -10.52 4.12
C LEU A 76 -6.25 -11.58 3.77
N ALA A 77 -6.51 -12.84 4.11
CA ALA A 77 -5.59 -13.94 3.78
C ALA A 77 -5.41 -14.11 2.26
N GLU A 78 -6.51 -14.09 1.50
CA GLU A 78 -6.48 -14.15 0.03
C GLU A 78 -5.66 -13.00 -0.58
N LEU A 79 -5.85 -11.77 -0.08
CA LEU A 79 -5.11 -10.60 -0.52
C LEU A 79 -3.60 -10.75 -0.28
N TYR A 80 -3.20 -11.25 0.90
CA TYR A 80 -1.79 -11.43 1.24
C TYR A 80 -1.12 -12.55 0.43
N VAL A 81 -1.84 -13.61 0.06
CA VAL A 81 -1.33 -14.66 -0.86
C VAL A 81 -0.98 -14.06 -2.21
N VAL A 82 -1.91 -13.32 -2.83
CA VAL A 82 -1.68 -12.67 -4.13
C VAL A 82 -0.56 -11.62 -4.03
N ARG A 83 -0.56 -10.81 -2.97
CA ARG A 83 0.46 -9.82 -2.70
C ARG A 83 1.85 -10.45 -2.64
N ALA A 84 2.03 -11.52 -1.87
CA ALA A 84 3.32 -12.19 -1.70
C ALA A 84 3.89 -12.68 -3.04
N GLU A 85 3.07 -13.28 -3.90
CA GLU A 85 3.52 -13.78 -5.20
C GLU A 85 3.89 -12.65 -6.17
N LEU A 86 3.05 -11.61 -6.27
CA LEU A 86 3.31 -10.50 -7.19
C LEU A 86 4.51 -9.66 -6.75
N GLU A 87 4.66 -9.37 -5.45
CA GLU A 87 5.80 -8.62 -4.93
C GLU A 87 7.10 -9.42 -5.04
N ALA A 88 7.07 -10.73 -4.78
CA ALA A 88 8.21 -11.61 -4.96
C ALA A 88 8.66 -11.66 -6.43
N LEU A 89 7.72 -11.70 -7.37
CA LEU A 89 8.02 -11.58 -8.80
C LEU A 89 8.66 -10.22 -9.12
N ALA A 90 8.17 -9.14 -8.52
CA ALA A 90 8.76 -7.80 -8.71
C ALA A 90 10.21 -7.74 -8.21
N ALA A 91 10.50 -8.29 -7.02
CA ALA A 91 11.85 -8.35 -6.48
C ALA A 91 12.79 -9.21 -7.34
N ARG A 92 12.32 -10.35 -7.84
CA ARG A 92 13.08 -11.20 -8.77
C ARG A 92 13.43 -10.46 -10.07
N LEU A 93 12.48 -9.74 -10.65
CA LEU A 93 12.69 -8.95 -11.85
C LEU A 93 13.57 -7.72 -11.57
N ALA A 94 13.42 -7.06 -10.43
CA ALA A 94 14.28 -5.97 -10.02
C ALA A 94 15.76 -6.43 -9.92
N ALA A 95 16.04 -7.61 -9.38
CA ALA A 95 17.38 -8.17 -9.35
C ALA A 95 17.99 -8.33 -10.76
N LYS A 96 17.16 -8.53 -11.78
CA LYS A 96 17.59 -8.67 -13.16
C LYS A 96 17.71 -7.33 -13.91
N HIS A 97 16.87 -6.36 -13.57
CA HIS A 97 16.66 -5.17 -14.41
C HIS A 97 17.03 -3.85 -13.73
N ALA A 98 17.10 -3.81 -12.37
CA ALA A 98 17.39 -2.58 -11.66
C ALA A 98 18.76 -2.00 -12.04
N THR A 99 18.77 -0.71 -12.29
CA THR A 99 20.00 0.04 -12.49
C THR A 99 20.74 0.28 -11.16
N ALA A 100 22.03 0.55 -11.22
CA ALA A 100 22.81 0.91 -10.04
C ALA A 100 22.24 2.16 -9.32
N GLU A 101 21.63 3.07 -10.08
CA GLU A 101 20.95 4.25 -9.53
C GLU A 101 19.71 3.88 -8.73
N GLU A 102 18.84 3.03 -9.26
CA GLU A 102 17.64 2.57 -8.56
C GLU A 102 17.98 1.82 -7.26
N VAL A 103 19.04 0.99 -7.28
CA VAL A 103 19.56 0.34 -6.06
C VAL A 103 20.04 1.38 -5.05
N ARG A 104 20.76 2.45 -5.49
CA ARG A 104 21.17 3.55 -4.61
C ARG A 104 19.98 4.26 -3.99
N VAL A 105 18.93 4.53 -4.76
CA VAL A 105 17.70 5.15 -4.27
C VAL A 105 17.05 4.27 -3.20
N LEU A 106 16.90 2.96 -3.44
CA LEU A 106 16.33 2.03 -2.47
C LEU A 106 17.13 2.00 -1.16
N ARG A 107 18.47 1.98 -1.23
CA ARG A 107 19.32 2.07 -0.03
C ARG A 107 19.15 3.38 0.72
N ALA A 108 19.09 4.51 0.00
CA ALA A 108 18.91 5.82 0.60
C ALA A 108 17.53 5.94 1.30
N MET A 109 16.47 5.32 0.75
CA MET A 109 15.15 5.27 1.39
C MET A 109 15.22 4.51 2.72
N ILE A 110 15.85 3.34 2.76
CA ILE A 110 16.02 2.55 4.00
C ILE A 110 16.77 3.36 5.06
N GLU A 111 17.85 4.04 4.67
CA GLU A 111 18.63 4.84 5.62
C GLU A 111 17.84 6.03 6.17
N ALA A 112 17.08 6.72 5.32
CA ALA A 112 16.21 7.81 5.74
C ALA A 112 15.10 7.34 6.72
N ASP A 113 14.60 6.12 6.54
CA ASP A 113 13.51 5.58 7.34
C ASP A 113 13.96 5.14 8.76
N ARG A 114 15.26 5.01 9.03
CA ARG A 114 15.79 4.69 10.37
C ARG A 114 15.34 5.67 11.44
N ALA A 115 15.20 6.95 11.10
CA ALA A 115 14.73 7.97 12.02
C ALA A 115 13.22 7.87 12.34
N LEU A 116 12.47 7.03 11.58
CA LEU A 116 11.02 6.95 11.65
C LEU A 116 10.51 5.69 12.36
N VAL A 117 11.38 4.80 12.84
CA VAL A 117 11.01 3.48 13.38
C VAL A 117 10.03 3.54 14.55
N HIS A 118 9.98 4.66 15.26
CA HIS A 118 9.07 4.89 16.39
C HIS A 118 7.81 5.68 16.01
N ASP A 119 7.63 6.02 14.71
CA ASP A 119 6.42 6.65 14.18
C ASP A 119 5.75 5.70 13.16
N PRO A 120 4.78 4.87 13.59
CA PRO A 120 4.13 3.89 12.71
C PRO A 120 3.44 4.49 11.49
N GLU A 121 2.90 5.71 11.61
CA GLU A 121 2.24 6.38 10.48
C GLU A 121 3.26 6.85 9.45
N ALA A 122 4.35 7.48 9.88
CA ALA A 122 5.43 7.87 9.00
C ALA A 122 6.06 6.65 8.33
N MET A 123 6.36 5.60 9.11
CA MET A 123 6.87 4.31 8.61
C MET A 123 5.91 3.68 7.59
N SER A 124 4.61 3.72 7.82
CA SER A 124 3.64 3.18 6.86
C SER A 124 3.67 3.93 5.52
N ARG A 125 3.79 5.26 5.56
CA ARG A 125 3.90 6.08 4.33
C ARG A 125 5.19 5.78 3.56
N THR A 126 6.33 5.73 4.25
CA THR A 126 7.62 5.48 3.60
C THR A 126 7.74 4.04 3.13
N ASN A 127 7.23 3.07 3.88
CA ASN A 127 7.14 1.67 3.49
C ASN A 127 6.40 1.49 2.15
N ARG A 128 5.25 2.15 1.95
CA ARG A 128 4.55 2.13 0.66
C ARG A 128 5.39 2.69 -0.47
N ARG A 129 6.13 3.78 -0.22
CA ARG A 129 7.03 4.38 -1.21
C ARG A 129 8.18 3.45 -1.56
N PHE A 130 8.76 2.76 -0.57
CA PHE A 130 9.81 1.77 -0.78
C PHE A 130 9.33 0.62 -1.68
N HIS A 131 8.19 -0.02 -1.34
CA HIS A 131 7.61 -1.09 -2.16
C HIS A 131 7.33 -0.59 -3.58
N LYS A 132 6.73 0.61 -3.73
CA LYS A 132 6.49 1.18 -5.05
C LYS A 132 7.77 1.37 -5.86
N GLN A 133 8.84 1.86 -5.25
CA GLN A 133 10.15 2.01 -5.92
C GLN A 133 10.73 0.67 -6.33
N LEU A 134 10.63 -0.35 -5.48
CA LEU A 134 11.05 -1.72 -5.81
C LEU A 134 10.24 -2.29 -6.98
N HIS A 135 8.92 -2.06 -7.00
CA HIS A 135 8.07 -2.49 -8.12
C HIS A 135 8.47 -1.83 -9.44
N LEU A 136 8.77 -0.53 -9.42
CA LEU A 136 9.23 0.21 -10.61
C LEU A 136 10.56 -0.34 -11.12
N ALA A 137 11.49 -0.71 -10.23
CA ALA A 137 12.77 -1.31 -10.56
C ALA A 137 12.65 -2.70 -11.23
N SER A 138 11.47 -3.34 -11.17
CA SER A 138 11.19 -4.57 -11.94
C SER A 138 11.14 -4.33 -13.46
N HIS A 139 10.97 -3.07 -13.90
CA HIS A 139 10.78 -2.63 -15.30
C HIS A 139 9.64 -3.37 -16.01
N ASN A 140 8.65 -3.87 -15.26
CA ASN A 140 7.46 -4.54 -15.80
C ASN A 140 6.18 -3.73 -15.51
N ARG A 141 5.76 -2.94 -16.50
CA ARG A 141 4.58 -2.05 -16.38
C ARG A 141 3.29 -2.77 -16.01
N TYR A 142 3.10 -3.99 -16.52
CA TYR A 142 1.88 -4.77 -16.25
C TYR A 142 1.86 -5.28 -14.81
N LEU A 143 3.01 -5.75 -14.30
CA LEU A 143 3.14 -6.15 -12.90
C LEU A 143 2.91 -4.97 -11.95
N VAL A 144 3.49 -3.80 -12.27
CA VAL A 144 3.28 -2.56 -11.49
C VAL A 144 1.80 -2.19 -11.42
N GLN A 145 1.05 -2.31 -12.54
CA GLN A 145 -0.39 -2.03 -12.55
C GLN A 145 -1.18 -2.99 -11.63
N GLN A 146 -0.85 -4.28 -11.63
CA GLN A 146 -1.52 -5.25 -10.74
C GLN A 146 -1.17 -5.00 -9.28
N LEU A 147 0.09 -4.71 -8.97
CA LEU A 147 0.52 -4.36 -7.62
C LEU A 147 -0.13 -3.07 -7.12
N ASP A 148 -0.36 -2.08 -7.99
CA ASP A 148 -1.10 -0.88 -7.63
C ASP A 148 -2.55 -1.20 -7.19
N LEU A 149 -3.22 -2.18 -7.81
CA LEU A 149 -4.55 -2.63 -7.38
C LEU A 149 -4.50 -3.32 -6.01
N VAL A 150 -3.54 -4.22 -5.82
CA VAL A 150 -3.32 -4.90 -4.53
C VAL A 150 -3.05 -3.90 -3.41
N HIS A 151 -2.17 -2.92 -3.65
CA HIS A 151 -1.83 -1.90 -2.66
C HIS A 151 -2.99 -0.98 -2.30
N ARG A 152 -3.91 -0.70 -3.25
CA ARG A 152 -5.14 0.04 -2.94
C ARG A 152 -6.04 -0.74 -1.98
N SER A 153 -6.16 -2.06 -2.15
CA SER A 153 -6.92 -2.89 -1.20
C SER A 153 -6.28 -2.89 0.20
N MET A 154 -4.95 -2.69 0.31
CA MET A 154 -4.29 -2.54 1.60
C MET A 154 -4.71 -1.26 2.36
N ALA A 155 -5.20 -0.21 1.66
CA ALA A 155 -5.74 1.00 2.30
C ALA A 155 -7.00 0.71 3.15
N LEU A 156 -7.71 -0.40 2.88
CA LEU A 156 -8.84 -0.85 3.69
C LEU A 156 -8.43 -1.41 5.06
N LEU A 157 -7.15 -1.51 5.34
CA LEU A 157 -6.65 -2.01 6.62
C LEU A 157 -6.53 -0.84 7.60
N ALA A 158 -7.39 -0.82 8.62
CA ALA A 158 -7.49 0.26 9.60
C ALA A 158 -6.18 0.53 10.40
N VAL A 159 -5.29 -0.45 10.47
CA VAL A 159 -4.02 -0.36 11.22
C VAL A 159 -2.91 -0.98 10.37
N THR A 160 -1.72 -0.40 10.37
CA THR A 160 -0.54 -1.00 9.75
C THR A 160 0.08 -2.08 10.65
N SER A 161 0.70 -3.11 10.06
CA SER A 161 1.51 -4.07 10.84
C SER A 161 2.71 -3.40 11.53
N LEU A 162 3.16 -2.26 11.01
CA LEU A 162 4.25 -1.45 11.59
C LEU A 162 3.87 -0.80 12.93
N ALA A 163 2.58 -0.82 13.31
CA ALA A 163 2.13 -0.38 14.63
C ALA A 163 2.48 -1.37 15.77
N ALA A 164 2.96 -2.57 15.46
CA ALA A 164 3.47 -3.48 16.48
C ALA A 164 4.85 -3.05 16.96
N GLU A 165 5.08 -3.15 18.27
CA GLU A 165 6.35 -2.79 18.89
C GLU A 165 7.55 -3.50 18.24
N GLY A 166 8.60 -2.75 17.91
CA GLY A 166 9.82 -3.26 17.27
C GLY A 166 9.67 -3.70 15.80
N ARG A 167 8.45 -3.68 15.22
CA ARG A 167 8.25 -4.12 13.83
C ARG A 167 8.90 -3.19 12.81
N GLY A 168 9.06 -1.91 13.14
CA GLY A 168 9.75 -0.93 12.30
C GLY A 168 11.20 -1.34 12.01
N ASP A 169 11.98 -1.63 13.05
CA ASP A 169 13.39 -2.05 12.93
C ASP A 169 13.52 -3.37 12.14
N VAL A 170 12.64 -4.33 12.44
CA VAL A 170 12.61 -5.62 11.74
C VAL A 170 12.31 -5.41 10.26
N ALA A 171 11.33 -4.55 9.92
CA ALA A 171 10.99 -4.24 8.54
C ALA A 171 12.16 -3.61 7.77
N LEU A 172 12.89 -2.68 8.39
CA LEU A 172 14.07 -2.08 7.76
C LEU A 172 15.19 -3.09 7.50
N ALA A 173 15.44 -4.01 8.45
CA ALA A 173 16.39 -5.08 8.25
C ALA A 173 15.99 -6.03 7.09
N GLU A 174 14.70 -6.36 7.00
CA GLU A 174 14.13 -7.15 5.91
C GLU A 174 14.25 -6.42 4.56
N HIS A 175 13.93 -5.13 4.50
CA HIS A 175 14.11 -4.31 3.29
C HIS A 175 15.58 -4.26 2.86
N ALA A 176 16.51 -4.10 3.80
CA ALA A 176 17.94 -4.13 3.50
C ALA A 176 18.37 -5.47 2.88
N ALA A 177 17.91 -6.59 3.43
CA ALA A 177 18.22 -7.91 2.88
C ALA A 177 17.67 -8.08 1.44
N ILE A 178 16.46 -7.58 1.16
CA ILE A 178 15.86 -7.58 -0.18
C ILE A 178 16.72 -6.76 -1.14
N VAL A 179 17.07 -5.52 -0.77
CA VAL A 179 17.85 -4.61 -1.63
C VAL A 179 19.25 -5.16 -1.90
N GLU A 180 19.90 -5.78 -0.92
CA GLU A 180 21.20 -6.41 -1.11
C GLU A 180 21.15 -7.64 -2.04
N ALA A 181 20.06 -8.42 -2.00
CA ALA A 181 19.83 -9.49 -2.97
C ALA A 181 19.62 -8.93 -4.39
N VAL A 182 18.82 -7.87 -4.52
CA VAL A 182 18.63 -7.14 -5.79
C VAL A 182 19.97 -6.61 -6.32
N ALA A 183 20.76 -5.97 -5.47
CA ALA A 183 22.06 -5.40 -5.84
C ALA A 183 23.08 -6.44 -6.35
N ARG A 184 23.00 -7.69 -5.86
CA ARG A 184 23.82 -8.81 -6.32
C ARG A 184 23.29 -9.49 -7.59
N GLY A 185 22.10 -9.09 -8.08
CA GLY A 185 21.45 -9.77 -9.20
C GLY A 185 20.85 -11.14 -8.82
N ASP A 186 20.72 -11.44 -7.52
CA ASP A 186 20.21 -12.71 -7.02
C ASP A 186 18.67 -12.66 -6.91
N GLY A 187 17.99 -12.97 -8.02
CA GLY A 187 16.55 -12.91 -8.10
C GLY A 187 15.82 -13.91 -7.20
N GLU A 188 16.40 -15.10 -6.97
CA GLU A 188 15.76 -16.08 -6.10
C GLU A 188 15.88 -15.68 -4.63
N ALA A 189 17.03 -15.17 -4.19
CA ALA A 189 17.19 -14.65 -2.84
C ALA A 189 16.30 -13.40 -2.62
N ALA A 190 16.21 -12.47 -3.58
CA ALA A 190 15.33 -11.31 -3.50
C ALA A 190 13.85 -11.70 -3.38
N SER A 191 13.41 -12.66 -4.20
CA SER A 191 12.06 -13.22 -4.17
C SER A 191 11.73 -13.88 -2.82
N ALA A 192 12.63 -14.73 -2.32
CA ALA A 192 12.47 -15.43 -1.04
C ALA A 192 12.42 -14.45 0.13
N ALA A 193 13.35 -13.48 0.18
CA ALA A 193 13.39 -12.47 1.23
C ALA A 193 12.10 -11.62 1.26
N LEU A 194 11.56 -11.27 0.08
CA LEU A 194 10.32 -10.51 0.02
C LEU A 194 9.11 -11.33 0.45
N LYS A 195 9.00 -12.60 0.05
CA LYS A 195 7.93 -13.49 0.52
C LYS A 195 7.94 -13.61 2.05
N GLU A 196 9.10 -13.78 2.65
CA GLU A 196 9.24 -13.86 4.10
C GLU A 196 8.82 -12.53 4.77
N HIS A 197 9.24 -11.39 4.22
CA HIS A 197 8.82 -10.07 4.70
C HIS A 197 7.29 -9.92 4.70
N ILE A 198 6.60 -10.30 3.61
CA ILE A 198 5.13 -10.23 3.51
C ILE A 198 4.47 -11.21 4.48
N SER A 199 5.00 -12.44 4.64
CA SER A 199 4.49 -13.41 5.60
C SER A 199 4.54 -12.89 7.03
N LYS A 200 5.68 -12.32 7.46
CA LYS A 200 5.84 -11.72 8.78
C LYS A 200 4.91 -10.52 9.00
N ALA A 201 4.71 -9.70 7.95
CA ALA A 201 3.76 -8.60 8.00
C ALA A 201 2.33 -9.11 8.21
N PHE A 202 1.93 -10.18 7.53
CA PHE A 202 0.63 -10.83 7.69
C PHE A 202 0.45 -11.42 9.08
N GLU A 203 1.40 -12.21 9.57
CA GLU A 203 1.37 -12.78 10.93
C GLU A 203 1.23 -11.70 12.00
N THR A 204 2.02 -10.61 11.86
CA THR A 204 1.94 -9.47 12.78
C THR A 204 0.56 -8.83 12.74
N ARG A 205 -0.01 -8.68 11.53
CA ARG A 205 -1.35 -8.16 11.36
C ARG A 205 -2.41 -9.01 12.05
N LEU A 206 -2.36 -10.32 11.87
CA LEU A 206 -3.29 -11.25 12.52
C LEU A 206 -3.23 -11.14 14.05
N LYS A 207 -2.03 -10.98 14.63
CA LYS A 207 -1.85 -10.80 16.08
C LYS A 207 -2.41 -9.47 16.56
N ILE A 208 -2.28 -8.39 15.78
CA ILE A 208 -2.90 -7.09 16.13
C ILE A 208 -4.43 -7.20 16.09
N ASP A 209 -4.99 -7.83 15.05
CA ASP A 209 -6.44 -7.97 14.91
C ASP A 209 -7.04 -8.89 15.98
N ALA A 210 -6.30 -9.91 16.41
CA ALA A 210 -6.68 -10.74 17.55
C ALA A 210 -6.48 -10.07 18.94
N GLY A 211 -5.96 -8.84 18.99
CA GLY A 211 -5.68 -8.13 20.23
C GLY A 211 -4.52 -8.69 21.06
N THR A 212 -3.71 -9.58 20.48
CA THR A 212 -2.58 -10.25 21.16
C THR A 212 -1.28 -9.43 21.13
N LEU A 213 -1.19 -8.41 20.27
CA LEU A 213 -0.09 -7.45 20.25
C LEU A 213 -0.56 -6.05 20.64
N ARG A 214 0.28 -5.34 21.41
CA ARG A 214 0.07 -3.93 21.70
C ARG A 214 0.32 -3.11 20.42
N LYS A 215 -0.56 -2.13 20.20
CA LYS A 215 -0.34 -1.04 19.24
C LYS A 215 0.50 0.03 19.93
N VAL A 216 1.52 0.52 19.27
CA VAL A 216 2.35 1.66 19.71
C VAL A 216 1.70 2.95 19.23
#